data_3190cd7e44ea49a21f7ef66359c55239
#
_entry.id   3190cd7e44ea49a21f7ef66359c55239
#
_cell.length_a   1.000
_cell.length_b   1.000
_cell.length_c   1.000
_cell.angle_alpha   90.00
_cell.angle_beta   90.00
_cell.angle_gamma   90.00
#
_symmetry.space_group_name_H-M   'P 1'
#
loop_
_entity.id
_entity.type
_entity.pdbx_description
1 polymer ?
#
loop_
_entity_poly.entity_id
_entity_poly.type
_entity_poly.pdbx_seq_one_letter_code
_entity_poly.pdbx_strand_id
1 'polypeptide(L)'
;LQDHLMFRPVYKVKKLKSLNGKINSLFGNLLIGLEYIFNQSGPMTMGASQVCGFLKSDPSKATPNLQFHVQPISTDILGATKMHDFDGITPTIANIRPTSRGEINIKSNDSRDNPKIKMNYLSTQEDRDIAAKSLKIVRKIMLETGAFKKYEPEEYRPGAHITDNEELVQAGSEHTQTIFHPVGTCKMGNGDDSVVDEKLKVRGIKNLRVIDASIMPNITSGNTNAPTIMIAEKAADMILNP
;
A
#
# COMPACT_ATOMS: atom_id res chain seq x y z
N LEU A 1 1.69 -11.11 -11.90
CA LEU A 1 1.24 -10.48 -10.67
C LEU A 1 2.15 -9.29 -10.31
N GLN A 2 1.57 -8.13 -10.03
CA GLN A 2 2.22 -6.96 -9.42
C GLN A 2 1.38 -6.49 -8.24
N ASP A 3 2.03 -5.80 -7.30
CA ASP A 3 1.34 -5.16 -6.17
C ASP A 3 2.25 -4.06 -5.58
N HIS A 4 1.66 -3.14 -4.85
CA HIS A 4 2.40 -2.13 -4.11
C HIS A 4 2.76 -2.66 -2.72
N LEU A 5 4.07 -2.78 -2.46
CA LEU A 5 4.59 -3.09 -1.13
C LEU A 5 4.75 -1.79 -0.34
N MET A 6 4.13 -1.75 0.83
CA MET A 6 4.16 -0.59 1.72
C MET A 6 5.11 -0.84 2.89
N PHE A 7 6.12 -0.01 3.03
CA PHE A 7 6.93 0.06 4.24
C PHE A 7 6.20 0.88 5.31
N ARG A 8 6.31 0.46 6.56
CA ARG A 8 5.58 1.04 7.70
C ARG A 8 6.52 1.44 8.85
N PRO A 9 7.44 2.40 8.63
CA PRO A 9 8.23 2.92 9.72
C PRO A 9 7.33 3.55 10.80
N VAL A 10 7.75 3.45 12.04
CA VAL A 10 7.02 3.98 13.19
C VAL A 10 7.89 4.99 13.92
N TYR A 11 7.30 6.13 14.26
CA TYR A 11 7.94 7.18 15.04
C TYR A 11 7.18 7.43 16.33
N LYS A 12 7.88 7.40 17.47
CA LYS A 12 7.39 7.93 18.72
C LYS A 12 7.38 9.47 18.62
N VAL A 13 6.39 10.11 19.21
CA VAL A 13 6.29 11.58 19.24
C VAL A 13 6.04 12.06 20.66
N LYS A 14 6.71 13.16 21.08
CA LYS A 14 6.63 13.65 22.46
C LYS A 14 5.61 14.79 22.63
N LYS A 15 5.50 15.63 21.61
CA LYS A 15 4.67 16.87 21.65
C LYS A 15 3.40 16.77 20.79
N LEU A 16 2.92 15.57 20.54
CA LEU A 16 1.69 15.30 19.80
C LEU A 16 0.96 14.15 20.49
N LYS A 17 -0.34 14.30 20.68
CA LYS A 17 -1.20 13.18 21.09
C LYS A 17 -1.69 12.44 19.85
N SER A 18 -1.27 11.20 19.72
CA SER A 18 -1.78 10.30 18.69
C SER A 18 -3.14 9.70 19.10
N LEU A 19 -3.77 8.96 18.20
CA LEU A 19 -5.01 8.27 18.53
C LEU A 19 -4.78 6.99 19.36
N ASN A 20 -3.53 6.55 19.56
CA ASN A 20 -3.21 5.31 20.26
C ASN A 20 -3.87 5.22 21.64
N GLY A 21 -3.69 6.24 22.48
CA GLY A 21 -4.25 6.25 23.83
C GLY A 21 -5.78 6.24 23.86
N LYS A 22 -6.42 6.92 22.91
CA LYS A 22 -7.89 6.89 22.80
C LYS A 22 -8.39 5.50 22.36
N ILE A 23 -7.76 4.90 21.35
CA ILE A 23 -8.17 3.59 20.83
C ILE A 23 -7.90 2.47 21.84
N ASN A 24 -6.82 2.54 22.61
CA ASN A 24 -6.53 1.55 23.65
C ASN A 24 -7.42 1.67 24.91
N SER A 25 -8.21 2.74 25.03
CA SER A 25 -9.08 3.00 26.17
C SER A 25 -10.53 2.68 25.85
N LEU A 26 -11.21 1.90 26.69
CA LEU A 26 -12.65 1.64 26.55
C LEU A 26 -13.47 2.96 26.59
N PHE A 27 -13.12 3.87 27.47
CA PHE A 27 -13.77 5.18 27.55
C PHE A 27 -13.46 6.04 26.30
N GLY A 28 -12.24 5.98 25.80
CA GLY A 28 -11.85 6.65 24.55
C GLY A 28 -12.64 6.13 23.35
N ASN A 29 -12.80 4.82 23.24
CA ASN A 29 -13.62 4.19 22.17
C ASN A 29 -15.08 4.59 22.27
N LEU A 30 -15.63 4.64 23.49
CA LEU A 30 -17.00 5.10 23.72
C LEU A 30 -17.17 6.56 23.25
N LEU A 31 -16.25 7.45 23.61
CA LEU A 31 -16.29 8.87 23.18
C LEU A 31 -16.18 9.02 21.67
N ILE A 32 -15.29 8.26 21.01
CA ILE A 32 -15.16 8.24 19.55
C ILE A 32 -16.48 7.79 18.90
N GLY A 33 -17.12 6.75 19.45
CA GLY A 33 -18.41 6.26 18.97
C GLY A 33 -19.55 7.27 19.14
N LEU A 34 -19.64 7.91 20.31
CA LEU A 34 -20.65 8.94 20.57
C LEU A 34 -20.44 10.17 19.67
N GLU A 35 -19.21 10.62 19.49
CA GLU A 35 -18.89 11.71 18.56
C GLU A 35 -19.38 11.41 17.15
N TYR A 36 -19.15 10.19 16.67
CA TYR A 36 -19.64 9.77 15.36
C TYR A 36 -21.16 9.72 15.28
N ILE A 37 -21.84 9.13 16.25
CA ILE A 37 -23.30 8.96 16.24
C ILE A 37 -24.02 10.31 16.30
N PHE A 38 -23.58 11.23 17.18
CA PHE A 38 -24.28 12.48 17.41
C PHE A 38 -23.83 13.63 16.49
N ASN A 39 -22.55 13.68 16.16
CA ASN A 39 -21.97 14.80 15.40
C ASN A 39 -21.52 14.42 13.99
N GLN A 40 -21.51 13.12 13.64
CA GLN A 40 -20.97 12.60 12.38
C GLN A 40 -19.55 13.15 12.09
N SER A 41 -18.73 13.21 13.13
CA SER A 41 -17.37 13.77 13.12
C SER A 41 -16.38 12.83 13.84
N GLY A 42 -15.11 13.24 13.89
CA GLY A 42 -14.06 12.53 14.60
C GLY A 42 -13.41 11.39 13.84
N PRO A 43 -12.62 10.55 14.52
CA PRO A 43 -11.80 9.53 13.88
C PRO A 43 -12.55 8.52 13.01
N MET A 44 -13.83 8.24 13.29
CA MET A 44 -14.63 7.29 12.50
C MET A 44 -15.10 7.84 11.15
N THR A 45 -14.96 9.14 10.89
CA THR A 45 -15.29 9.76 9.59
C THR A 45 -14.11 9.80 8.62
N MET A 46 -12.94 9.37 9.06
CA MET A 46 -11.69 9.51 8.30
C MET A 46 -11.10 8.14 8.00
N GLY A 47 -10.44 8.01 6.83
CA GLY A 47 -9.56 6.90 6.56
C GLY A 47 -8.36 6.90 7.51
N ALA A 48 -7.75 5.74 7.71
CA ALA A 48 -6.58 5.60 8.59
C ALA A 48 -5.42 6.52 8.18
N SER A 49 -5.27 6.79 6.88
CA SER A 49 -4.26 7.70 6.32
C SER A 49 -4.88 9.07 6.04
N GLN A 50 -4.50 10.07 6.84
CA GLN A 50 -5.07 11.41 6.74
C GLN A 50 -4.34 12.32 5.76
N VAL A 51 -3.07 12.03 5.49
CA VAL A 51 -2.23 12.76 4.54
C VAL A 51 -1.70 11.78 3.52
N CYS A 52 -1.81 12.15 2.25
CA CYS A 52 -1.23 11.42 1.14
C CYS A 52 -0.39 12.37 0.28
N GLY A 53 0.76 11.90 -0.19
CA GLY A 53 1.63 12.65 -1.07
C GLY A 53 2.33 11.74 -2.07
N PHE A 54 2.66 12.31 -3.23
CA PHE A 54 3.44 11.62 -4.27
C PHE A 54 4.81 12.28 -4.39
N LEU A 55 5.85 11.46 -4.34
CA LEU A 55 7.24 11.89 -4.28
C LEU A 55 8.06 11.20 -5.37
N LYS A 56 9.18 11.80 -5.74
CA LYS A 56 10.20 11.15 -6.56
C LYS A 56 11.25 10.52 -5.65
N SER A 57 11.58 9.25 -5.86
CA SER A 57 12.70 8.60 -5.18
C SER A 57 14.06 9.19 -5.57
N ASP A 58 14.08 9.86 -6.73
CA ASP A 58 15.24 10.52 -7.31
C ASP A 58 14.76 11.70 -8.18
N PRO A 59 15.40 12.87 -8.09
CA PRO A 59 15.03 14.04 -8.91
C PRO A 59 15.03 13.79 -10.43
N SER A 60 15.83 12.85 -10.91
CA SER A 60 15.92 12.48 -12.33
C SER A 60 14.68 11.73 -12.87
N LYS A 61 13.85 11.17 -12.00
CA LYS A 61 12.62 10.49 -12.43
C LYS A 61 11.67 11.50 -13.06
N ALA A 62 11.11 11.17 -14.24
CA ALA A 62 10.19 12.06 -14.95
C ALA A 62 8.94 12.41 -14.14
N THR A 63 8.39 11.41 -13.42
CA THR A 63 7.18 11.54 -12.60
C THR A 63 7.40 10.92 -11.23
N PRO A 64 6.58 11.25 -10.22
CA PRO A 64 6.60 10.57 -8.91
C PRO A 64 6.46 9.06 -9.05
N ASN A 65 7.24 8.34 -8.27
CA ASN A 65 7.23 6.88 -8.20
C ASN A 65 7.07 6.36 -6.76
N LEU A 66 6.90 7.26 -5.79
CA LEU A 66 6.61 6.92 -4.41
C LEU A 66 5.27 7.51 -4.00
N GLN A 67 4.49 6.76 -3.21
CA GLN A 67 3.30 7.23 -2.53
C GLN A 67 3.54 7.19 -1.02
N PHE A 68 3.32 8.31 -0.38
CA PHE A 68 3.53 8.53 1.05
C PHE A 68 2.19 8.77 1.74
N HIS A 69 1.98 8.14 2.89
CA HIS A 69 0.80 8.34 3.72
C HIS A 69 1.21 8.56 5.17
N VAL A 70 0.42 9.33 5.91
CA VAL A 70 0.63 9.53 7.35
C VAL A 70 -0.59 9.07 8.13
N GLN A 71 -0.37 8.16 9.05
CA GLN A 71 -1.38 7.64 9.96
C GLN A 71 -1.11 8.17 11.38
N PRO A 72 -2.07 8.81 12.06
CA PRO A 72 -1.91 9.32 13.42
C PRO A 72 -2.06 8.22 14.48
N ILE A 73 -1.71 7.00 14.11
CA ILE A 73 -1.70 5.78 14.92
C ILE A 73 -0.43 4.99 14.67
N SER A 74 -0.08 4.13 15.61
CA SER A 74 0.99 3.16 15.41
C SER A 74 0.67 1.82 16.06
N THR A 75 0.99 0.75 15.35
CA THR A 75 0.76 -0.64 15.78
C THR A 75 1.78 -1.56 15.10
N ASP A 76 1.98 -2.74 15.66
CA ASP A 76 2.88 -3.75 15.08
C ASP A 76 2.34 -4.31 13.75
N ILE A 77 1.04 -4.55 13.68
CA ILE A 77 0.38 -5.19 12.54
C ILE A 77 -0.79 -4.31 12.08
N LEU A 78 -0.90 -4.07 10.78
CA LEU A 78 -2.05 -3.35 10.23
C LEU A 78 -3.35 -4.14 10.50
N GLY A 79 -4.38 -3.43 10.96
CA GLY A 79 -5.64 -4.05 11.36
C GLY A 79 -5.64 -4.62 12.79
N ALA A 80 -4.55 -4.46 13.55
CA ALA A 80 -4.55 -4.82 14.97
C ALA A 80 -5.54 -3.95 15.76
N THR A 81 -6.17 -4.55 16.74
CA THR A 81 -7.10 -3.86 17.67
C THR A 81 -6.37 -3.10 18.77
N LYS A 82 -5.11 -3.47 19.03
CA LYS A 82 -4.27 -2.82 20.04
C LYS A 82 -3.20 -1.96 19.38
N MET A 83 -3.16 -0.70 19.77
CA MET A 83 -2.10 0.24 19.37
C MET A 83 -0.93 0.17 20.35
N HIS A 84 0.23 0.74 19.96
CA HIS A 84 1.35 0.90 20.90
C HIS A 84 0.95 1.74 22.13
N ASP A 85 1.59 1.47 23.25
CA ASP A 85 1.32 2.17 24.52
C ASP A 85 1.92 3.59 24.61
N PHE A 86 2.54 4.06 23.53
CA PHE A 86 3.11 5.39 23.39
C PHE A 86 2.40 6.19 22.30
N ASP A 87 2.53 7.51 22.33
CA ASP A 87 2.09 8.37 21.24
C ASP A 87 2.99 8.14 20.03
N GLY A 88 2.40 7.63 18.95
CA GLY A 88 3.14 7.27 17.75
C GLY A 88 2.39 7.58 16.47
N ILE A 89 3.15 7.80 15.41
CA ILE A 89 2.65 7.98 14.04
C ILE A 89 3.34 7.00 13.11
N THR A 90 2.64 6.62 12.06
CA THR A 90 3.15 5.72 11.05
C THR A 90 3.15 6.41 9.69
N PRO A 91 4.28 7.02 9.28
CA PRO A 91 4.47 7.50 7.92
C PRO A 91 4.79 6.32 7.01
N THR A 92 3.82 5.88 6.23
CA THR A 92 4.03 4.74 5.32
C THR A 92 4.49 5.22 3.95
N ILE A 93 5.26 4.40 3.25
CA ILE A 93 5.74 4.71 1.90
C ILE A 93 5.77 3.46 1.02
N ALA A 94 5.36 3.61 -0.22
CA ALA A 94 5.34 2.54 -1.21
C ALA A 94 5.95 2.99 -2.54
N ASN A 95 6.71 2.09 -3.18
CA ASN A 95 7.05 2.23 -4.60
C ASN A 95 5.81 1.91 -5.43
N ILE A 96 5.27 2.91 -6.16
CA ILE A 96 4.08 2.76 -7.01
C ILE A 96 4.40 2.33 -8.45
N ARG A 97 5.64 2.01 -8.74
CA ARG A 97 6.11 1.49 -10.03
C ARG A 97 7.10 0.33 -9.83
N PRO A 98 6.66 -0.76 -9.12
CA PRO A 98 7.56 -1.87 -8.85
C PRO A 98 7.91 -2.61 -10.15
N THR A 99 9.17 -3.05 -10.24
CA THR A 99 9.67 -3.89 -11.33
C THR A 99 9.59 -5.38 -11.00
N SER A 100 9.50 -5.73 -9.71
CA SER A 100 9.29 -7.11 -9.25
C SER A 100 7.99 -7.70 -9.78
N ARG A 101 8.01 -8.99 -10.08
CA ARG A 101 6.86 -9.75 -10.59
C ARG A 101 6.66 -11.01 -9.78
N GLY A 102 5.42 -11.22 -9.40
CA GLY A 102 4.95 -12.44 -8.76
C GLY A 102 4.11 -13.31 -9.69
N GLU A 103 3.59 -14.40 -9.14
CA GLU A 103 2.78 -15.38 -9.86
C GLU A 103 1.68 -15.97 -8.97
N ILE A 104 0.61 -16.45 -9.58
CA ILE A 104 -0.41 -17.26 -8.94
C ILE A 104 -0.53 -18.57 -9.72
N ASN A 105 -0.46 -19.69 -9.01
CA ASN A 105 -0.55 -21.01 -9.59
C ASN A 105 -1.60 -21.87 -8.87
N ILE A 106 -2.26 -22.75 -9.60
CA ILE A 106 -3.14 -23.78 -9.05
C ILE A 106 -2.30 -24.74 -8.21
N LYS A 107 -2.75 -25.04 -6.99
CA LYS A 107 -2.06 -25.95 -6.07
C LYS A 107 -2.35 -27.42 -6.40
N SER A 108 -3.61 -27.73 -6.72
CA SER A 108 -4.10 -29.07 -7.03
C SER A 108 -5.31 -29.00 -7.98
N ASN A 109 -5.90 -30.13 -8.32
CA ASN A 109 -7.17 -30.21 -9.05
C ASN A 109 -8.42 -30.08 -8.16
N ASP A 110 -8.28 -29.93 -6.83
CA ASP A 110 -9.39 -29.63 -5.93
C ASP A 110 -9.66 -28.13 -5.91
N SER A 111 -10.83 -27.71 -6.38
CA SER A 111 -11.22 -26.29 -6.44
C SER A 111 -11.35 -25.60 -5.08
N ARG A 112 -11.36 -26.37 -3.97
CA ARG A 112 -11.38 -25.85 -2.59
C ARG A 112 -9.99 -25.50 -2.07
N ASP A 113 -8.95 -25.99 -2.72
CA ASP A 113 -7.57 -25.64 -2.35
C ASP A 113 -7.25 -24.20 -2.73
N ASN A 114 -6.74 -23.45 -1.76
CA ASN A 114 -6.24 -22.11 -2.03
C ASN A 114 -5.08 -22.15 -3.04
N PRO A 115 -5.02 -21.19 -3.99
CA PRO A 115 -3.94 -21.12 -4.93
C PRO A 115 -2.60 -20.83 -4.24
N LYS A 116 -1.50 -21.20 -4.89
CA LYS A 116 -0.16 -20.78 -4.50
C LYS A 116 0.06 -19.35 -4.98
N ILE A 117 0.16 -18.40 -4.04
CA ILE A 117 0.41 -16.99 -4.31
C ILE A 117 1.86 -16.68 -3.94
N LYS A 118 2.66 -16.25 -4.92
CA LYS A 118 4.03 -15.80 -4.73
C LYS A 118 4.14 -14.36 -5.17
N MET A 119 4.16 -13.43 -4.23
CA MET A 119 4.22 -12.00 -4.53
C MET A 119 5.57 -11.57 -5.08
N ASN A 120 6.64 -12.20 -4.63
CA ASN A 120 8.02 -11.96 -5.07
C ASN A 120 8.48 -10.51 -4.95
N TYR A 121 8.04 -9.82 -3.89
CA TYR A 121 8.44 -8.45 -3.60
C TYR A 121 9.95 -8.29 -3.48
N LEU A 122 10.47 -7.11 -3.85
CA LEU A 122 11.89 -6.73 -3.74
C LEU A 122 12.84 -7.71 -4.47
N SER A 123 12.34 -8.44 -5.46
CA SER A 123 13.16 -9.41 -6.21
C SER A 123 14.15 -8.75 -7.16
N THR A 124 13.91 -7.50 -7.55
CA THR A 124 14.82 -6.73 -8.41
C THR A 124 15.69 -5.77 -7.60
N GLN A 125 16.90 -5.49 -8.10
CA GLN A 125 17.79 -4.53 -7.45
C GLN A 125 17.17 -3.13 -7.46
N GLU A 126 16.49 -2.74 -8.56
CA GLU A 126 15.82 -1.43 -8.64
C GLU A 126 14.81 -1.24 -7.52
N ASP A 127 13.97 -2.24 -7.21
CA ASP A 127 12.99 -2.14 -6.13
C ASP A 127 13.66 -2.04 -4.76
N ARG A 128 14.78 -2.74 -4.53
CA ARG A 128 15.55 -2.64 -3.28
C ARG A 128 16.18 -1.25 -3.12
N ASP A 129 16.78 -0.72 -4.19
CA ASP A 129 17.37 0.63 -4.18
C ASP A 129 16.33 1.71 -3.91
N ILE A 130 15.14 1.59 -4.54
CA ILE A 130 14.02 2.51 -4.31
C ILE A 130 13.51 2.37 -2.88
N ALA A 131 13.43 1.17 -2.32
CA ALA A 131 13.04 0.93 -0.94
C ALA A 131 13.99 1.62 0.06
N ALA A 132 15.30 1.46 -0.11
CA ALA A 132 16.30 2.16 0.73
C ALA A 132 16.15 3.68 0.64
N LYS A 133 16.05 4.23 -0.59
CA LYS A 133 15.84 5.66 -0.82
C LYS A 133 14.54 6.15 -0.17
N SER A 134 13.46 5.38 -0.28
CA SER A 134 12.16 5.74 0.26
C SER A 134 12.19 5.85 1.79
N LEU A 135 12.81 4.91 2.48
CA LEU A 135 12.97 4.94 3.93
C LEU A 135 13.83 6.13 4.39
N LYS A 136 14.91 6.46 3.64
CA LYS A 136 15.71 7.66 3.91
C LYS A 136 14.93 8.97 3.68
N ILE A 137 14.04 9.02 2.68
CA ILE A 137 13.15 10.16 2.45
C ILE A 137 12.18 10.32 3.63
N VAL A 138 11.62 9.23 4.13
CA VAL A 138 10.76 9.29 5.33
C VAL A 138 11.53 9.84 6.53
N ARG A 139 12.76 9.36 6.79
CA ARG A 139 13.62 9.90 7.85
C ARG A 139 13.81 11.40 7.71
N LYS A 140 14.15 11.86 6.51
CA LYS A 140 14.32 13.28 6.24
C LYS A 140 13.05 14.07 6.54
N ILE A 141 11.88 13.60 6.08
CA ILE A 141 10.59 14.27 6.33
C ILE A 141 10.32 14.34 7.83
N MET A 142 10.50 13.24 8.54
CA MET A 142 10.14 13.15 9.95
C MET A 142 11.10 13.89 10.87
N LEU A 143 12.41 13.77 10.64
CA LEU A 143 13.43 14.24 11.58
C LEU A 143 14.00 15.62 11.24
N GLU A 144 13.96 16.04 9.97
CA GLU A 144 14.64 17.25 9.53
C GLU A 144 13.70 18.39 9.14
N THR A 145 12.47 18.07 8.67
CA THR A 145 11.54 19.13 8.23
C THR A 145 10.79 19.74 9.40
N GLY A 146 10.52 21.06 9.33
CA GLY A 146 9.78 21.78 10.36
C GLY A 146 8.36 21.26 10.61
N ALA A 147 7.77 20.56 9.65
CA ALA A 147 6.42 20.00 9.77
C ALA A 147 6.31 18.99 10.92
N PHE A 148 7.28 18.09 11.06
CA PHE A 148 7.28 17.03 12.07
C PHE A 148 8.29 17.24 13.19
N LYS A 149 9.43 17.88 12.92
CA LYS A 149 10.50 18.11 13.90
C LYS A 149 10.00 18.75 15.20
N LYS A 150 9.01 19.65 15.13
CA LYS A 150 8.40 20.30 16.31
C LYS A 150 7.72 19.34 17.28
N TYR A 151 7.39 18.13 16.84
CA TYR A 151 6.78 17.07 17.66
C TYR A 151 7.82 16.13 18.28
N GLU A 152 9.12 16.41 18.09
CA GLU A 152 10.24 15.63 18.60
C GLU A 152 10.09 14.13 18.24
N PRO A 153 10.01 13.78 16.94
CA PRO A 153 9.88 12.41 16.53
C PRO A 153 11.18 11.63 16.80
N GLU A 154 11.03 10.38 17.25
CA GLU A 154 12.09 9.41 17.46
C GLU A 154 11.74 8.16 16.68
N GLU A 155 12.62 7.73 15.76
CA GLU A 155 12.38 6.53 14.97
C GLU A 155 12.39 5.30 15.88
N TYR A 156 11.25 4.62 15.95
CA TYR A 156 11.09 3.37 16.68
C TYR A 156 11.37 2.16 15.78
N ARG A 157 10.94 2.23 14.51
CA ARG A 157 11.16 1.21 13.47
C ARG A 157 11.42 1.86 12.12
N PRO A 158 12.31 1.27 11.31
CA PRO A 158 13.11 0.05 11.53
C PRO A 158 14.23 0.23 12.56
N GLY A 159 14.64 1.43 12.91
CA GLY A 159 15.67 1.75 13.91
C GLY A 159 16.68 2.74 13.38
N ALA A 160 16.84 3.88 14.07
CA ALA A 160 17.67 5.01 13.63
C ALA A 160 19.17 4.66 13.47
N HIS A 161 19.65 3.60 14.14
CA HIS A 161 21.03 3.15 14.07
C HIS A 161 21.37 2.44 12.75
N ILE A 162 20.38 1.97 11.99
CA ILE A 162 20.58 1.26 10.73
C ILE A 162 20.80 2.30 9.63
N THR A 163 22.01 2.38 9.09
CA THR A 163 22.39 3.37 8.05
C THR A 163 22.75 2.73 6.72
N ASP A 164 23.20 1.48 6.71
CA ASP A 164 23.45 0.71 5.49
C ASP A 164 22.15 0.48 4.72
N ASN A 165 22.22 0.47 3.39
CA ASN A 165 21.03 0.34 2.53
C ASN A 165 20.40 -1.04 2.59
N GLU A 166 21.22 -2.09 2.56
CA GLU A 166 20.72 -3.47 2.54
C GLU A 166 20.15 -3.85 3.89
N GLU A 167 20.86 -3.50 4.97
CA GLU A 167 20.36 -3.68 6.34
C GLU A 167 19.05 -2.91 6.58
N LEU A 168 18.96 -1.68 6.05
CA LEU A 168 17.75 -0.84 6.17
C LEU A 168 16.56 -1.46 5.44
N VAL A 169 16.77 -1.98 4.23
CA VAL A 169 15.72 -2.68 3.48
C VAL A 169 15.34 -3.98 4.18
N GLN A 170 16.29 -4.75 4.68
CA GLN A 170 16.05 -5.99 5.42
C GLN A 170 15.20 -5.72 6.66
N ALA A 171 15.64 -4.82 7.54
CA ALA A 171 14.90 -4.47 8.75
C ALA A 171 13.53 -3.82 8.45
N GLY A 172 13.48 -2.98 7.41
CA GLY A 172 12.22 -2.39 6.96
C GLY A 172 11.24 -3.41 6.41
N SER A 173 11.73 -4.45 5.73
CA SER A 173 10.89 -5.50 5.13
C SER A 173 10.14 -6.37 6.14
N GLU A 174 10.66 -6.48 7.36
CA GLU A 174 9.97 -7.17 8.47
C GLU A 174 8.65 -6.49 8.88
N HIS A 175 8.49 -5.22 8.49
CA HIS A 175 7.33 -4.38 8.81
C HIS A 175 6.63 -3.87 7.55
N THR A 176 6.70 -4.64 6.46
CA THR A 176 5.99 -4.32 5.22
C THR A 176 4.63 -5.00 5.16
N GLN A 177 3.80 -4.48 4.29
CA GLN A 177 2.50 -5.07 3.98
C GLN A 177 2.08 -4.69 2.57
N THR A 178 1.27 -5.54 1.93
CA THR A 178 0.50 -5.15 0.76
C THR A 178 -0.42 -3.97 1.12
N ILE A 179 -0.62 -3.04 0.20
CA ILE A 179 -1.71 -2.05 0.32
C ILE A 179 -2.93 -2.44 -0.49
N PHE A 180 -3.05 -3.75 -0.76
CA PHE A 180 -4.21 -4.37 -1.40
C PHE A 180 -4.47 -3.88 -2.83
N HIS A 181 -3.40 -3.77 -3.62
CA HIS A 181 -3.44 -3.34 -5.02
C HIS A 181 -2.98 -4.44 -6.02
N PRO A 182 -3.24 -5.76 -5.80
CA PRO A 182 -2.74 -6.79 -6.70
C PRO A 182 -3.39 -6.69 -8.08
N VAL A 183 -2.56 -6.80 -9.14
CA VAL A 183 -2.98 -6.70 -10.55
C VAL A 183 -2.20 -7.67 -11.45
N GLY A 184 -2.64 -7.82 -12.68
CA GLY A 184 -1.82 -8.36 -13.78
C GLY A 184 -1.80 -9.88 -13.92
N THR A 185 -2.61 -10.63 -13.16
CA THR A 185 -2.66 -12.10 -13.26
C THR A 185 -3.42 -12.61 -14.47
N CYS A 186 -4.28 -11.78 -15.07
CA CYS A 186 -5.00 -12.04 -16.32
C CYS A 186 -4.77 -10.90 -17.32
N LYS A 187 -3.50 -10.44 -17.45
CA LYS A 187 -3.17 -9.23 -18.21
C LYS A 187 -3.76 -9.20 -19.61
N MET A 188 -4.26 -8.04 -20.01
CA MET A 188 -4.69 -7.80 -21.38
C MET A 188 -3.50 -7.48 -22.29
N GLY A 189 -3.67 -7.77 -23.59
CA GLY A 189 -2.65 -7.45 -24.60
C GLY A 189 -2.85 -8.21 -25.88
N ASN A 190 -1.96 -7.95 -26.86
CA ASN A 190 -1.97 -8.59 -28.17
C ASN A 190 -0.93 -9.72 -28.29
N GLY A 191 -0.06 -9.90 -27.28
CA GLY A 191 0.95 -10.95 -27.26
C GLY A 191 0.39 -12.31 -26.79
N ASP A 192 1.12 -13.38 -27.11
CA ASP A 192 0.77 -14.75 -26.75
C ASP A 192 0.73 -15.01 -25.24
N ASP A 193 1.38 -14.13 -24.46
CA ASP A 193 1.42 -14.18 -23.01
C ASP A 193 0.27 -13.38 -22.35
N SER A 194 -0.69 -12.85 -23.14
CA SER A 194 -1.88 -12.16 -22.64
C SER A 194 -3.04 -13.13 -22.47
N VAL A 195 -3.78 -12.99 -21.35
CA VAL A 195 -4.94 -13.84 -21.02
C VAL A 195 -6.20 -13.34 -21.73
N VAL A 196 -6.37 -12.03 -21.84
CA VAL A 196 -7.51 -11.39 -22.51
C VAL A 196 -7.06 -10.44 -23.62
N ASP A 197 -7.93 -10.25 -24.60
CA ASP A 197 -7.77 -9.28 -25.69
C ASP A 197 -8.20 -7.86 -25.26
N GLU A 198 -8.17 -6.90 -26.19
CA GLU A 198 -8.61 -5.51 -25.98
C GLU A 198 -10.11 -5.36 -25.68
N LYS A 199 -10.92 -6.38 -25.97
CA LYS A 199 -12.35 -6.48 -25.60
C LYS A 199 -12.57 -7.30 -24.33
N LEU A 200 -11.50 -7.59 -23.58
CA LEU A 200 -11.49 -8.36 -22.33
C LEU A 200 -11.98 -9.78 -22.45
N LYS A 201 -12.01 -10.34 -23.65
CA LYS A 201 -12.38 -11.73 -23.92
C LYS A 201 -11.19 -12.66 -23.66
N VAL A 202 -11.46 -13.75 -22.94
CA VAL A 202 -10.43 -14.78 -22.66
C VAL A 202 -10.04 -15.48 -23.94
N ARG A 203 -8.73 -15.52 -24.21
CA ARG A 203 -8.18 -16.21 -25.39
C ARG A 203 -8.43 -17.71 -25.32
N GLY A 204 -8.88 -18.29 -26.40
CA GLY A 204 -9.16 -19.72 -26.51
C GLY A 204 -10.47 -20.19 -25.86
N ILE A 205 -11.20 -19.34 -25.15
CA ILE A 205 -12.48 -19.69 -24.53
C ILE A 205 -13.56 -18.75 -25.02
N LYS A 206 -14.64 -19.32 -25.60
CA LYS A 206 -15.76 -18.53 -26.09
C LYS A 206 -16.65 -18.05 -24.93
N ASN A 207 -17.24 -16.87 -25.09
CA ASN A 207 -18.22 -16.28 -24.16
C ASN A 207 -17.73 -16.08 -22.72
N LEU A 208 -16.43 -15.94 -22.51
CA LEU A 208 -15.83 -15.64 -21.22
C LEU A 208 -15.02 -14.34 -21.28
N ARG A 209 -15.17 -13.50 -20.27
CA ARG A 209 -14.38 -12.28 -20.06
C ARG A 209 -13.79 -12.26 -18.66
N VAL A 210 -12.70 -11.53 -18.46
CA VAL A 210 -12.17 -11.11 -17.15
C VAL A 210 -12.29 -9.59 -17.07
N ILE A 211 -12.95 -9.09 -16.02
CA ILE A 211 -13.31 -7.67 -15.87
C ILE A 211 -13.00 -7.22 -14.45
N ASP A 212 -11.72 -7.14 -14.12
CA ASP A 212 -11.23 -6.67 -12.82
C ASP A 212 -9.78 -6.18 -12.94
N ALA A 213 -9.16 -5.85 -11.81
CA ALA A 213 -7.79 -5.35 -11.76
C ALA A 213 -6.74 -6.32 -12.35
N SER A 214 -7.05 -7.62 -12.45
CA SER A 214 -6.10 -8.62 -12.97
C SER A 214 -5.77 -8.42 -14.44
N ILE A 215 -6.60 -7.71 -15.20
CA ILE A 215 -6.35 -7.43 -16.63
C ILE A 215 -5.27 -6.36 -16.85
N MET A 216 -4.90 -5.57 -15.84
CA MET A 216 -3.90 -4.51 -15.99
C MET A 216 -2.54 -5.10 -16.37
N PRO A 217 -1.92 -4.70 -17.52
CA PRO A 217 -0.60 -5.19 -17.90
C PRO A 217 0.51 -4.73 -16.95
N ASN A 218 0.34 -3.53 -16.41
CA ASN A 218 1.17 -2.94 -15.37
C ASN A 218 0.28 -2.28 -14.33
N ILE A 219 0.75 -2.27 -13.09
CA ILE A 219 0.07 -1.59 -11.99
C ILE A 219 0.02 -0.07 -12.24
N THR A 220 -1.08 0.55 -11.90
CA THR A 220 -1.25 2.01 -12.00
C THR A 220 -0.40 2.73 -10.95
N SER A 221 0.01 3.97 -11.24
CA SER A 221 0.85 4.78 -10.34
C SER A 221 0.04 5.43 -9.22
N GLY A 222 -0.64 4.63 -8.42
CA GLY A 222 -1.52 5.03 -7.32
C GLY A 222 -2.50 3.93 -6.94
N ASN A 223 -3.55 4.28 -6.20
CA ASN A 223 -4.57 3.34 -5.76
C ASN A 223 -5.32 2.73 -6.97
N THR A 224 -5.64 1.44 -6.87
CA THR A 224 -6.21 0.67 -7.99
C THR A 224 -7.74 0.68 -8.04
N ASN A 225 -8.44 1.25 -7.04
CA ASN A 225 -9.89 1.22 -6.98
C ASN A 225 -10.56 1.96 -8.15
N ALA A 226 -10.16 3.22 -8.40
CA ALA A 226 -10.74 4.00 -9.49
C ALA A 226 -10.48 3.40 -10.89
N PRO A 227 -9.24 2.94 -11.22
CA PRO A 227 -9.01 2.20 -12.45
C PRO A 227 -9.83 0.91 -12.57
N THR A 228 -10.06 0.19 -11.48
CA THR A 228 -10.88 -1.03 -11.49
C THR A 228 -12.35 -0.71 -11.80
N ILE A 229 -12.91 0.35 -11.21
CA ILE A 229 -14.26 0.83 -11.52
C ILE A 229 -14.34 1.24 -13.00
N MET A 230 -13.34 1.98 -13.51
CA MET A 230 -13.28 2.37 -14.92
C MET A 230 -13.26 1.15 -15.86
N ILE A 231 -12.48 0.11 -15.52
CA ILE A 231 -12.45 -1.15 -16.27
C ILE A 231 -13.85 -1.79 -16.29
N ALA A 232 -14.53 -1.83 -15.16
CA ALA A 232 -15.85 -2.43 -15.04
C ALA A 232 -16.92 -1.66 -15.88
N GLU A 233 -16.94 -0.34 -15.78
CA GLU A 233 -17.82 0.53 -16.56
C GLU A 233 -17.58 0.40 -18.07
N LYS A 234 -16.32 0.43 -18.50
CA LYS A 234 -15.98 0.27 -19.92
C LYS A 234 -16.34 -1.13 -20.45
N ALA A 235 -16.15 -2.16 -19.63
CA ALA A 235 -16.51 -3.53 -20.01
C ALA A 235 -18.04 -3.71 -20.09
N ALA A 236 -18.83 -3.08 -19.20
CA ALA A 236 -20.28 -3.07 -19.28
C ALA A 236 -20.74 -2.45 -20.61
N ASP A 237 -20.17 -1.32 -21.01
CA ASP A 237 -20.45 -0.71 -22.32
C ASP A 237 -20.12 -1.66 -23.49
N MET A 238 -18.96 -2.33 -23.47
CA MET A 238 -18.56 -3.30 -24.49
C MET A 238 -19.48 -4.56 -24.57
N ILE A 239 -20.20 -4.86 -23.49
CA ILE A 239 -21.15 -5.99 -23.45
C ILE A 239 -22.50 -5.57 -24.00
N LEU A 240 -22.96 -4.38 -23.61
CA LEU A 240 -24.26 -3.84 -23.99
C LEU A 240 -24.28 -3.32 -25.44
N ASN A 241 -23.15 -2.83 -25.94
CA ASN A 241 -22.95 -2.26 -27.28
C ASN A 241 -21.78 -2.99 -28.00
N PRO A 242 -21.93 -4.27 -28.36
CA PRO A 242 -20.86 -5.13 -28.88
C PRO A 242 -20.32 -4.72 -30.26
#